data_3f3f5347395995fa2cc0833d5cfad2f6
#
_entry.id   3f3f5347395995fa2cc0833d5cfad2f6
#
_cell.length_a   1.000
_cell.length_b   1.000
_cell.length_c   1.000
_cell.angle_alpha   90.00
_cell.angle_beta   90.00
_cell.angle_gamma   90.00
#
_symmetry.space_group_name_H-M   'P 1'
#
loop_
_entity.id
_entity.type
_entity.pdbx_description
1 polymer ?
#
loop_
_entity_poly.entity_id
_entity_poly.type
_entity_poly.pdbx_seq_one_letter_code
_entity_poly.pdbx_strand_id
1 'polypeptide(L)'
;MGRTNAMVSDIGSGIPYSESVFKAVLASGVNFIETAETYDNGRNEILIGNSINKSERERLFITTKVNLSTGLATSTDDIVRSAEGSLKRLNTPYVDLYMMHQAQSVMKVADKNFHKACDRLKKERKIKFRGLSCHGTFWWQEQGGSIEDILMAAIEDGRYDVLFFPYNFLDPEMGERVIQACKSNDIGTMIMKSNPVSVFENYEKIINQGGNLSILEKKDYERKRLQMDKAGNFFRKYGMTDMTELKKGAYLYILSNKDVSTICCRFKNFSDIEMYIGLSGTTLDNPTASLLSDFRESLGFLNCRIGCNICEQNCPGHLPVNTILRYYYYSQALKENESSSALYRGLGDHKADICTNCQGHCEKKCPHNVAIRLLLTDAHRQFSKTT
;
A
#
# COMPACT_ATOMS: atom_id res chain seq x y z
N MET A 1 -0.34 16.55 12.32
CA MET A 1 -1.18 15.63 11.49
C MET A 1 -2.57 16.24 11.36
N GLY A 2 -2.71 17.25 10.47
CA GLY A 2 -3.94 17.97 10.19
C GLY A 2 -4.70 18.40 11.46
N ARG A 3 -6.03 18.48 11.35
CA ARG A 3 -6.95 18.87 12.45
C ARG A 3 -6.87 17.99 13.71
N THR A 4 -6.13 16.87 13.66
CA THR A 4 -5.92 16.06 14.88
C THR A 4 -4.98 16.76 15.86
N ASN A 5 -4.18 17.72 15.41
CA ASN A 5 -3.13 18.40 16.17
C ASN A 5 -2.11 17.44 16.82
N ALA A 6 -2.08 16.16 16.39
CA ALA A 6 -1.15 15.18 16.91
C ALA A 6 0.24 15.39 16.30
N MET A 7 1.25 15.38 17.15
CA MET A 7 2.67 15.32 16.74
C MET A 7 3.07 13.87 16.60
N VAL A 8 3.26 13.43 15.33
CA VAL A 8 3.64 12.07 15.00
C VAL A 8 5.02 12.03 14.36
N SER A 9 5.73 10.91 14.50
CA SER A 9 6.98 10.68 13.78
C SER A 9 6.72 10.64 12.27
N ASP A 10 7.58 11.24 11.49
CA ASP A 10 7.52 11.26 10.02
C ASP A 10 7.66 9.87 9.40
N ILE A 11 8.27 8.94 10.17
CA ILE A 11 8.32 7.51 9.89
C ILE A 11 7.54 6.78 10.97
N GLY A 12 6.46 6.11 10.57
CA GLY A 12 5.58 5.32 11.40
C GLY A 12 5.80 3.82 11.21
N SER A 13 5.45 3.03 12.22
CA SER A 13 5.49 1.56 12.16
C SER A 13 4.17 1.02 11.62
N GLY A 14 4.20 0.39 10.44
CA GLY A 14 3.14 -0.49 9.97
C GLY A 14 3.49 -1.94 10.24
N ILE A 15 2.51 -2.77 10.59
CA ILE A 15 2.58 -4.23 10.74
C ILE A 15 3.90 -4.73 11.38
N PRO A 16 4.09 -4.63 12.70
CA PRO A 16 5.26 -5.19 13.34
C PRO A 16 5.34 -6.72 13.19
N TYR A 17 6.56 -7.24 12.94
CA TYR A 17 6.80 -8.66 12.67
C TYR A 17 7.21 -9.46 13.92
N SER A 18 7.88 -8.82 14.87
CA SER A 18 8.30 -9.43 16.14
C SER A 18 8.31 -8.41 17.26
N GLU A 19 8.13 -8.89 18.48
CA GLU A 19 8.12 -8.04 19.66
C GLU A 19 9.47 -7.33 19.87
N SER A 20 10.60 -8.02 19.65
CA SER A 20 11.93 -7.45 19.83
C SER A 20 12.22 -6.30 18.87
N VAL A 21 11.92 -6.49 17.58
CA VAL A 21 12.07 -5.44 16.57
C VAL A 21 11.11 -4.29 16.87
N PHE A 22 9.85 -4.57 17.23
CA PHE A 22 8.88 -3.54 17.53
C PHE A 22 9.29 -2.68 18.73
N LYS A 23 9.77 -3.30 19.82
CA LYS A 23 10.32 -2.55 20.98
C LYS A 23 11.51 -1.67 20.60
N ALA A 24 12.39 -2.14 19.73
CA ALA A 24 13.51 -1.33 19.23
C ALA A 24 13.02 -0.16 18.36
N VAL A 25 11.98 -0.36 17.55
CA VAL A 25 11.32 0.74 16.78
C VAL A 25 10.76 1.80 17.74
N LEU A 26 10.08 1.40 18.82
CA LEU A 26 9.57 2.36 19.82
C LEU A 26 10.72 3.09 20.54
N ALA A 27 11.80 2.37 20.86
CA ALA A 27 12.98 2.96 21.49
C ALA A 27 13.72 3.96 20.58
N SER A 28 13.59 3.85 19.26
CA SER A 28 14.16 4.79 18.30
C SER A 28 13.35 6.10 18.13
N GLY A 29 12.25 6.28 18.90
CA GLY A 29 11.44 7.49 18.89
C GLY A 29 10.21 7.46 17.98
N VAL A 30 9.95 6.35 17.29
CA VAL A 30 8.72 6.16 16.52
C VAL A 30 7.52 6.15 17.46
N ASN A 31 6.57 7.05 17.24
CA ASN A 31 5.35 7.17 18.05
C ASN A 31 4.05 6.91 17.27
N PHE A 32 4.15 6.69 15.96
CA PHE A 32 3.01 6.38 15.10
C PHE A 32 2.97 4.89 14.76
N ILE A 33 1.85 4.23 15.11
CA ILE A 33 1.66 2.77 14.94
C ILE A 33 0.42 2.51 14.10
N GLU A 34 0.58 1.72 13.04
CA GLU A 34 -0.49 1.34 12.11
C GLU A 34 -0.73 -0.16 12.17
N THR A 35 -1.98 -0.55 12.40
CA THR A 35 -2.45 -1.94 12.37
C THR A 35 -3.87 -2.05 11.81
N ALA A 36 -4.43 -3.26 11.78
CA ALA A 36 -5.81 -3.55 11.42
C ALA A 36 -6.24 -4.90 12.01
N GLU A 37 -7.55 -5.06 12.26
CA GLU A 37 -8.13 -6.34 12.73
C GLU A 37 -7.85 -7.52 11.78
N THR A 38 -7.69 -7.23 10.48
CA THR A 38 -7.43 -8.26 9.45
C THR A 38 -5.95 -8.65 9.35
N TYR A 39 -5.04 -7.89 9.98
CA TYR A 39 -3.62 -8.20 9.88
C TYR A 39 -3.29 -9.42 10.73
N ASP A 40 -2.87 -10.49 10.04
CA ASP A 40 -2.57 -11.78 10.64
C ASP A 40 -3.71 -12.30 11.56
N ASN A 41 -4.97 -12.10 11.12
CA ASN A 41 -6.18 -12.48 11.86
C ASN A 41 -6.21 -11.93 13.29
N GLY A 42 -5.82 -10.66 13.46
CA GLY A 42 -5.79 -9.97 14.74
C GLY A 42 -4.53 -10.21 15.59
N ARG A 43 -3.67 -11.14 15.19
CA ARG A 43 -2.41 -11.41 15.94
C ARG A 43 -1.46 -10.23 15.95
N ASN A 44 -1.50 -9.39 14.90
CA ASN A 44 -0.72 -8.16 14.87
C ASN A 44 -1.14 -7.17 15.97
N GLU A 45 -2.45 -6.99 16.19
CA GLU A 45 -2.95 -6.16 17.29
C GLU A 45 -2.57 -6.75 18.66
N ILE A 46 -2.60 -8.08 18.82
CA ILE A 46 -2.18 -8.76 20.06
C ILE A 46 -0.69 -8.53 20.32
N LEU A 47 0.16 -8.64 19.29
CA LEU A 47 1.60 -8.36 19.42
C LEU A 47 1.84 -6.94 19.90
N ILE A 48 1.18 -5.96 19.32
CA ILE A 48 1.29 -4.55 19.74
C ILE A 48 0.83 -4.40 21.20
N GLY A 49 -0.35 -4.92 21.54
CA GLY A 49 -0.91 -4.83 22.90
C GLY A 49 -0.06 -5.46 23.98
N ASN A 50 0.66 -6.55 23.67
CA ASN A 50 1.58 -7.20 24.58
C ASN A 50 2.94 -6.48 24.69
N SER A 51 3.29 -5.67 23.68
CA SER A 51 4.60 -5.00 23.61
C SER A 51 4.65 -3.65 24.29
N ILE A 52 3.50 -3.04 24.58
CA ILE A 52 3.40 -1.68 25.15
C ILE A 52 2.80 -1.71 26.56
N ASN A 53 3.33 -0.88 27.42
CA ASN A 53 2.74 -0.64 28.74
C ASN A 53 1.86 0.64 28.74
N LYS A 54 1.19 0.90 29.85
CA LYS A 54 0.27 2.04 29.98
C LYS A 54 0.94 3.39 29.74
N SER A 55 2.14 3.60 30.23
CA SER A 55 2.90 4.84 30.06
C SER A 55 3.36 5.04 28.61
N GLU A 56 3.75 3.97 27.95
CA GLU A 56 4.09 4.00 26.51
C GLU A 56 2.85 4.30 25.67
N ARG A 57 1.68 3.71 26.00
CA ARG A 57 0.43 3.95 25.29
C ARG A 57 0.06 5.44 25.19
N GLU A 58 0.30 6.20 26.24
CA GLU A 58 -0.04 7.64 26.28
C GLU A 58 0.78 8.48 25.30
N ARG A 59 1.98 8.03 24.92
CA ARG A 59 2.88 8.70 23.98
C ARG A 59 2.69 8.25 22.53
N LEU A 60 1.93 7.17 22.31
CA LEU A 60 1.74 6.59 21.00
C LEU A 60 0.45 7.08 20.36
N PHE A 61 0.50 7.30 19.04
CA PHE A 61 -0.64 7.46 18.19
C PHE A 61 -0.92 6.12 17.49
N ILE A 62 -1.93 5.40 17.95
CA ILE A 62 -2.28 4.06 17.44
C ILE A 62 -3.49 4.16 16.52
N THR A 63 -3.37 3.60 15.31
CA THR A 63 -4.48 3.45 14.38
C THR A 63 -4.78 1.98 14.12
N THR A 64 -6.08 1.64 14.10
CA THR A 64 -6.58 0.36 13.59
C THR A 64 -7.76 0.57 12.64
N LYS A 65 -8.25 -0.51 12.00
CA LYS A 65 -9.18 -0.40 10.88
C LYS A 65 -10.21 -1.52 10.90
N VAL A 66 -11.43 -1.19 10.41
CA VAL A 66 -12.49 -2.17 10.11
C VAL A 66 -12.60 -2.41 8.62
N ASN A 67 -12.71 -3.66 8.20
CA ASN A 67 -12.93 -4.01 6.80
C ASN A 67 -14.43 -4.23 6.52
N LEU A 68 -15.06 -3.26 5.84
CA LEU A 68 -16.47 -3.32 5.46
C LEU A 68 -16.76 -4.19 4.23
N SER A 69 -15.74 -4.64 3.49
CA SER A 69 -15.92 -5.44 2.28
C SER A 69 -16.04 -6.94 2.55
N THR A 70 -15.75 -7.39 3.75
CA THR A 70 -15.87 -8.82 4.13
C THR A 70 -17.30 -9.28 4.40
N GLY A 71 -18.26 -8.36 4.49
CA GLY A 71 -19.64 -8.68 4.89
C GLY A 71 -19.83 -8.95 6.38
N LEU A 72 -18.78 -8.95 7.18
CA LEU A 72 -18.81 -9.21 8.62
C LEU A 72 -19.20 -7.99 9.46
N ALA A 73 -18.99 -6.78 8.95
CA ALA A 73 -19.29 -5.52 9.61
C ALA A 73 -20.24 -4.70 8.73
N THR A 74 -21.52 -5.05 8.73
CA THR A 74 -22.53 -4.46 7.86
C THR A 74 -23.46 -3.47 8.58
N SER A 75 -23.62 -3.60 9.90
CA SER A 75 -24.42 -2.70 10.73
C SER A 75 -23.54 -1.82 11.61
N THR A 76 -24.13 -0.76 12.15
CA THR A 76 -23.47 0.10 13.14
C THR A 76 -22.95 -0.71 14.34
N ASP A 77 -23.75 -1.67 14.83
CA ASP A 77 -23.35 -2.49 15.99
C ASP A 77 -22.23 -3.48 15.65
N ASP A 78 -22.18 -4.01 14.42
CA ASP A 78 -21.07 -4.85 13.97
C ASP A 78 -19.76 -4.08 13.97
N ILE A 79 -19.79 -2.85 13.46
CA ILE A 79 -18.60 -1.97 13.39
C ILE A 79 -18.13 -1.60 14.81
N VAL A 80 -19.07 -1.32 15.71
CA VAL A 80 -18.74 -1.05 17.13
C VAL A 80 -18.10 -2.28 17.78
N ARG A 81 -18.68 -3.49 17.57
CA ARG A 81 -18.10 -4.75 18.09
C ARG A 81 -16.71 -5.03 17.52
N SER A 82 -16.49 -4.75 16.22
CA SER A 82 -15.17 -4.85 15.60
C SER A 82 -14.14 -3.94 16.29
N ALA A 83 -14.51 -2.67 16.53
CA ALA A 83 -13.64 -1.73 17.24
C ALA A 83 -13.33 -2.19 18.67
N GLU A 84 -14.35 -2.65 19.43
CA GLU A 84 -14.17 -3.19 20.77
C GLU A 84 -13.28 -4.45 20.80
N GLY A 85 -13.43 -5.31 19.78
CA GLY A 85 -12.54 -6.45 19.57
C GLY A 85 -11.08 -6.02 19.36
N SER A 86 -10.85 -4.98 18.56
CA SER A 86 -9.51 -4.39 18.36
C SER A 86 -8.95 -3.80 19.64
N LEU A 87 -9.74 -3.06 20.42
CA LEU A 87 -9.32 -2.52 21.71
C LEU A 87 -8.90 -3.62 22.70
N LYS A 88 -9.67 -4.73 22.72
CA LYS A 88 -9.33 -5.89 23.55
C LYS A 88 -8.00 -6.52 23.13
N ARG A 89 -7.76 -6.72 21.82
CA ARG A 89 -6.52 -7.28 21.30
C ARG A 89 -5.32 -6.35 21.54
N LEU A 90 -5.52 -5.04 21.35
CA LEU A 90 -4.53 -4.00 21.62
C LEU A 90 -4.30 -3.73 23.12
N ASN A 91 -5.08 -4.35 24.01
CA ASN A 91 -5.02 -4.15 25.45
C ASN A 91 -5.04 -2.67 25.87
N THR A 92 -5.95 -1.88 25.26
CA THR A 92 -6.04 -0.44 25.46
C THR A 92 -7.51 0.01 25.53
N PRO A 93 -7.87 1.02 26.34
CA PRO A 93 -9.23 1.53 26.39
C PRO A 93 -9.63 2.36 25.16
N TYR A 94 -8.67 2.81 24.35
CA TYR A 94 -8.94 3.64 23.17
C TYR A 94 -7.85 3.46 22.11
N VAL A 95 -8.20 3.77 20.85
CA VAL A 95 -7.25 4.08 19.77
C VAL A 95 -7.36 5.54 19.36
N ASP A 96 -6.28 6.09 18.82
CA ASP A 96 -6.29 7.48 18.40
C ASP A 96 -7.07 7.64 17.08
N LEU A 97 -6.87 6.73 16.13
CA LEU A 97 -7.51 6.78 14.83
C LEU A 97 -8.17 5.44 14.50
N TYR A 98 -9.46 5.47 14.15
CA TYR A 98 -10.20 4.32 13.65
C TYR A 98 -10.58 4.54 12.19
N MET A 99 -10.20 3.63 11.30
CA MET A 99 -10.30 3.84 9.86
C MET A 99 -11.23 2.84 9.18
N MET A 100 -11.92 3.31 8.14
CA MET A 100 -12.47 2.43 7.12
C MET A 100 -11.29 1.82 6.33
N HIS A 101 -11.23 0.48 6.30
CA HIS A 101 -10.14 -0.22 5.62
C HIS A 101 -10.48 -0.46 4.16
N GLN A 102 -9.63 0.03 3.26
CA GLN A 102 -9.72 -0.23 1.81
C GLN A 102 -11.07 0.22 1.22
N ALA A 103 -11.42 1.49 1.36
CA ALA A 103 -12.57 2.04 0.66
C ALA A 103 -12.43 1.78 -0.86
N GLN A 104 -13.43 1.13 -1.45
CA GLN A 104 -13.38 0.61 -2.83
C GLN A 104 -14.26 1.38 -3.81
N SER A 105 -15.04 2.34 -3.32
CA SER A 105 -15.90 3.19 -4.15
C SER A 105 -16.20 4.51 -3.48
N VAL A 106 -16.57 5.50 -4.29
CA VAL A 106 -17.04 6.82 -3.80
C VAL A 106 -18.26 6.66 -2.87
N MET A 107 -19.17 5.74 -3.18
CA MET A 107 -20.35 5.50 -2.34
C MET A 107 -19.99 5.02 -0.91
N LYS A 108 -18.93 4.26 -0.76
CA LYS A 108 -18.46 3.78 0.56
C LYS A 108 -17.97 4.90 1.45
N VAL A 109 -17.50 6.00 0.89
CA VAL A 109 -17.07 7.18 1.67
C VAL A 109 -18.20 7.67 2.59
N ALA A 110 -19.43 7.70 2.11
CA ALA A 110 -20.59 8.17 2.87
C ALA A 110 -21.32 7.05 3.65
N ASP A 111 -20.69 5.91 3.93
CA ASP A 111 -21.32 4.78 4.62
C ASP A 111 -21.90 5.19 5.97
N LYS A 112 -23.24 5.18 6.05
CA LYS A 112 -23.99 5.68 7.20
C LYS A 112 -23.70 4.87 8.48
N ASN A 113 -23.48 3.57 8.34
CA ASN A 113 -23.24 2.70 9.49
C ASN A 113 -21.85 2.95 10.07
N PHE A 114 -20.84 3.13 9.21
CA PHE A 114 -19.48 3.48 9.65
C PHE A 114 -19.48 4.82 10.40
N HIS A 115 -20.10 5.84 9.83
CA HIS A 115 -20.13 7.16 10.47
C HIS A 115 -20.87 7.15 11.80
N LYS A 116 -22.06 6.50 11.89
CA LYS A 116 -22.79 6.34 13.16
C LYS A 116 -21.98 5.57 14.21
N ALA A 117 -21.29 4.52 13.79
CA ALA A 117 -20.41 3.76 14.69
C ALA A 117 -19.27 4.62 15.22
N CYS A 118 -18.61 5.39 14.36
CA CYS A 118 -17.55 6.31 14.77
C CYS A 118 -18.07 7.39 15.74
N ASP A 119 -19.24 7.96 15.49
CA ASP A 119 -19.83 8.97 16.39
C ASP A 119 -20.13 8.39 17.78
N ARG A 120 -20.67 7.15 17.83
CA ARG A 120 -20.86 6.42 19.09
C ARG A 120 -19.55 6.14 19.81
N LEU A 121 -18.55 5.62 19.09
CA LEU A 121 -17.22 5.30 19.65
C LEU A 121 -16.49 6.56 20.14
N LYS A 122 -16.62 7.70 19.44
CA LYS A 122 -16.10 9.01 19.90
C LYS A 122 -16.79 9.45 21.20
N LYS A 123 -18.13 9.36 21.29
CA LYS A 123 -18.89 9.66 22.50
C LYS A 123 -18.49 8.80 23.69
N GLU A 124 -18.20 7.51 23.44
CA GLU A 124 -17.73 6.55 24.43
C GLU A 124 -16.22 6.68 24.72
N ARG A 125 -15.52 7.63 24.09
CA ARG A 125 -14.06 7.86 24.19
C ARG A 125 -13.20 6.64 23.81
N LYS A 126 -13.72 5.76 22.98
CA LYS A 126 -13.02 4.56 22.45
C LYS A 126 -12.16 4.88 21.23
N ILE A 127 -12.49 5.94 20.49
CA ILE A 127 -11.67 6.48 19.41
C ILE A 127 -11.61 8.01 19.54
N LYS A 128 -10.49 8.62 19.07
CA LYS A 128 -10.37 10.09 19.03
C LYS A 128 -10.73 10.63 17.65
N PHE A 129 -10.21 10.00 16.59
CA PHE A 129 -10.30 10.44 15.22
C PHE A 129 -10.85 9.35 14.31
N ARG A 130 -11.34 9.76 13.15
CA ARG A 130 -11.90 8.91 12.11
C ARG A 130 -11.06 9.05 10.84
N GLY A 131 -10.75 7.94 10.16
CA GLY A 131 -9.98 7.96 8.93
C GLY A 131 -10.51 7.03 7.86
N LEU A 132 -9.88 7.11 6.70
CA LEU A 132 -10.16 6.23 5.57
C LEU A 132 -8.84 5.80 4.93
N SER A 133 -8.72 4.51 4.59
CA SER A 133 -7.64 4.01 3.76
C SER A 133 -8.17 3.59 2.38
N CYS A 134 -7.39 3.89 1.34
CA CYS A 134 -7.73 3.50 -0.03
C CYS A 134 -6.51 2.93 -0.75
N HIS A 135 -6.69 1.78 -1.44
CA HIS A 135 -5.67 1.14 -2.28
C HIS A 135 -6.01 1.17 -3.78
N GLY A 136 -7.12 1.78 -4.15
CA GLY A 136 -7.73 1.71 -5.47
C GLY A 136 -9.03 0.90 -5.46
N THR A 137 -9.72 0.89 -6.57
CA THR A 137 -11.05 0.32 -6.75
C THR A 137 -10.99 -1.02 -7.48
N PHE A 138 -12.12 -1.75 -7.42
CA PHE A 138 -12.46 -2.79 -8.38
C PHE A 138 -13.41 -2.15 -9.40
N TRP A 139 -12.96 -1.94 -10.63
CA TRP A 139 -13.74 -1.23 -11.66
C TRP A 139 -15.08 -1.89 -12.02
N TRP A 140 -15.21 -3.22 -11.85
CA TRP A 140 -16.46 -3.95 -12.08
C TRP A 140 -17.48 -3.80 -10.94
N GLN A 141 -17.09 -3.24 -9.81
CA GLN A 141 -18.04 -2.84 -8.78
C GLN A 141 -18.66 -1.52 -9.21
N GLU A 142 -19.99 -1.48 -9.26
CA GLU A 142 -20.73 -0.30 -9.70
C GLU A 142 -20.21 1.00 -9.08
N GLN A 143 -19.96 2.01 -9.91
CA GLN A 143 -19.52 3.35 -9.51
C GLN A 143 -18.23 3.39 -8.67
N GLY A 144 -17.27 2.50 -8.97
CA GLY A 144 -16.01 2.43 -8.22
C GLY A 144 -15.26 3.77 -8.16
N GLY A 145 -15.17 4.47 -9.29
CA GLY A 145 -14.32 5.65 -9.44
C GLY A 145 -12.82 5.29 -9.48
N SER A 146 -11.97 6.29 -9.58
CA SER A 146 -10.52 6.14 -9.38
C SER A 146 -10.18 6.22 -7.89
N ILE A 147 -8.94 5.90 -7.53
CA ILE A 147 -8.44 6.14 -6.17
C ILE A 147 -8.52 7.63 -5.81
N GLU A 148 -8.26 8.51 -6.78
CA GLU A 148 -8.35 9.96 -6.61
C GLU A 148 -9.79 10.40 -6.32
N ASP A 149 -10.78 9.87 -7.07
CA ASP A 149 -12.19 10.18 -6.84
C ASP A 149 -12.65 9.81 -5.44
N ILE A 150 -12.22 8.65 -4.93
CA ILE A 150 -12.54 8.21 -3.56
C ILE A 150 -11.92 9.15 -2.52
N LEU A 151 -10.65 9.50 -2.70
CA LEU A 151 -9.94 10.35 -1.75
C LEU A 151 -10.48 11.78 -1.76
N MET A 152 -10.79 12.33 -2.95
CA MET A 152 -11.42 13.65 -3.07
C MET A 152 -12.83 13.66 -2.47
N ALA A 153 -13.63 12.62 -2.70
CA ALA A 153 -14.94 12.48 -2.05
C ALA A 153 -14.82 12.39 -0.52
N ALA A 154 -13.78 11.75 0.01
CA ALA A 154 -13.53 11.70 1.45
C ALA A 154 -13.13 13.08 2.03
N ILE A 155 -12.42 13.88 1.26
CA ILE A 155 -12.10 15.27 1.62
C ILE A 155 -13.37 16.14 1.64
N GLU A 156 -14.19 16.03 0.58
CA GLU A 156 -15.47 16.77 0.45
C GLU A 156 -16.49 16.36 1.51
N ASP A 157 -16.51 15.09 1.90
CA ASP A 157 -17.38 14.60 3.00
C ASP A 157 -17.13 15.35 4.33
N GLY A 158 -15.91 15.80 4.56
CA GLY A 158 -15.51 16.65 5.68
C GLY A 158 -15.44 15.95 7.05
N ARG A 159 -15.88 14.69 7.17
CA ARG A 159 -15.92 13.94 8.44
C ARG A 159 -14.63 13.16 8.73
N TYR A 160 -13.77 12.95 7.74
CA TYR A 160 -12.50 12.23 7.90
C TYR A 160 -11.40 13.17 8.39
N ASP A 161 -10.72 12.76 9.45
CA ASP A 161 -9.61 13.52 10.05
C ASP A 161 -8.26 13.17 9.42
N VAL A 162 -8.12 11.94 8.88
CA VAL A 162 -6.88 11.43 8.30
C VAL A 162 -7.19 10.52 7.12
N LEU A 163 -6.40 10.63 6.03
CA LEU A 163 -6.43 9.73 4.87
C LEU A 163 -5.14 8.94 4.73
N PHE A 164 -5.27 7.65 4.37
CA PHE A 164 -4.16 6.71 4.17
C PHE A 164 -4.17 6.15 2.76
N PHE A 165 -3.16 6.51 1.93
CA PHE A 165 -3.15 6.22 0.50
C PHE A 165 -1.75 6.02 -0.07
N PRO A 166 -1.61 5.41 -1.27
CA PRO A 166 -0.34 5.28 -1.95
C PRO A 166 0.18 6.62 -2.47
N TYR A 167 1.46 6.90 -2.22
CA TYR A 167 2.19 8.00 -2.82
C TYR A 167 3.66 7.63 -2.98
N ASN A 168 4.23 7.83 -4.16
CA ASN A 168 5.62 7.57 -4.43
C ASN A 168 6.10 8.28 -5.71
N PHE A 169 7.40 8.28 -5.95
CA PHE A 169 8.03 9.00 -7.05
C PHE A 169 7.70 8.48 -8.46
N LEU A 170 7.14 7.26 -8.61
CA LEU A 170 6.78 6.72 -9.93
C LEU A 170 5.48 7.32 -10.51
N ASP A 171 4.57 7.71 -9.64
CA ASP A 171 3.26 8.26 -10.00
C ASP A 171 2.87 9.35 -8.97
N PRO A 172 3.59 10.47 -8.97
CA PRO A 172 3.42 11.48 -7.93
C PRO A 172 2.18 12.34 -8.10
N GLU A 173 1.71 12.53 -9.32
CA GLU A 173 0.77 13.59 -9.71
C GLU A 173 -0.56 13.47 -8.95
N MET A 174 -1.12 12.26 -8.85
CA MET A 174 -2.36 12.02 -8.09
C MET A 174 -2.14 12.28 -6.60
N GLY A 175 -1.07 11.73 -6.04
CA GLY A 175 -0.74 11.90 -4.62
C GLY A 175 -0.53 13.35 -4.24
N GLU A 176 0.15 14.14 -5.07
CA GLU A 176 0.39 15.57 -4.86
C GLU A 176 -0.92 16.37 -4.85
N ARG A 177 -1.85 16.10 -5.79
CA ARG A 177 -3.16 16.76 -5.78
C ARG A 177 -3.95 16.43 -4.52
N VAL A 178 -3.97 15.16 -4.09
CA VAL A 178 -4.65 14.72 -2.87
C VAL A 178 -4.00 15.34 -1.62
N ILE A 179 -2.67 15.36 -1.51
CA ILE A 179 -1.95 15.97 -0.40
C ILE A 179 -2.29 17.45 -0.29
N GLN A 180 -2.27 18.18 -1.42
CA GLN A 180 -2.62 19.59 -1.45
C GLN A 180 -4.08 19.84 -1.02
N ALA A 181 -5.01 18.98 -1.45
CA ALA A 181 -6.41 19.07 -1.04
C ALA A 181 -6.56 18.74 0.46
N CYS A 182 -5.85 17.74 0.99
CA CYS A 182 -5.79 17.44 2.42
C CYS A 182 -5.30 18.65 3.24
N LYS A 183 -4.20 19.27 2.78
CA LYS A 183 -3.65 20.48 3.42
C LYS A 183 -4.68 21.61 3.48
N SER A 184 -5.36 21.88 2.37
CA SER A 184 -6.37 22.95 2.28
C SER A 184 -7.59 22.71 3.18
N ASN A 185 -7.83 21.45 3.59
CA ASN A 185 -8.94 21.03 4.45
C ASN A 185 -8.49 20.58 5.85
N ASP A 186 -7.22 20.81 6.21
CA ASP A 186 -6.63 20.43 7.49
C ASP A 186 -6.78 18.93 7.83
N ILE A 187 -6.62 18.07 6.81
CA ILE A 187 -6.71 16.61 6.94
C ILE A 187 -5.29 16.03 7.00
N GLY A 188 -5.05 15.15 7.97
CA GLY A 188 -3.77 14.45 8.09
C GLY A 188 -3.56 13.43 6.97
N THR A 189 -2.29 13.24 6.56
CA THR A 189 -1.92 12.32 5.48
C THR A 189 -1.02 11.21 6.00
N MET A 190 -1.39 9.97 5.72
CA MET A 190 -0.58 8.78 5.95
C MET A 190 -0.22 8.19 4.59
N ILE A 191 1.03 7.80 4.39
CA ILE A 191 1.49 7.30 3.11
C ILE A 191 1.85 5.83 3.18
N MET A 192 1.37 5.06 2.21
CA MET A 192 1.75 3.67 1.96
C MET A 192 2.35 3.49 0.57
N LYS A 193 2.94 2.32 0.31
CA LYS A 193 3.53 1.96 -1.00
C LYS A 193 4.62 2.93 -1.44
N SER A 194 5.37 3.40 -0.48
CA SER A 194 6.44 4.39 -0.63
C SER A 194 7.58 3.90 -1.51
N ASN A 195 7.86 2.59 -1.49
CA ASN A 195 8.91 1.97 -2.27
C ASN A 195 8.36 1.07 -3.39
N PRO A 196 8.14 1.59 -4.60
CA PRO A 196 7.63 0.81 -5.73
C PRO A 196 8.69 -0.08 -6.40
N VAL A 197 9.97 0.14 -6.11
CA VAL A 197 11.10 -0.49 -6.84
C VAL A 197 11.47 -1.89 -6.36
N SER A 198 10.87 -2.39 -5.30
CA SER A 198 11.11 -3.73 -4.76
C SER A 198 10.71 -4.87 -5.71
N VAL A 199 9.87 -4.60 -6.71
CA VAL A 199 9.51 -5.58 -7.75
C VAL A 199 10.69 -5.90 -8.66
N PHE A 200 11.66 -5.00 -8.79
CA PHE A 200 12.83 -5.17 -9.66
C PHE A 200 13.73 -6.34 -9.24
N GLU A 201 13.91 -6.55 -7.95
CA GLU A 201 14.78 -7.62 -7.40
C GLU A 201 14.40 -9.04 -7.84
N ASN A 202 13.19 -9.24 -8.34
CA ASN A 202 12.69 -10.55 -8.76
C ASN A 202 12.73 -10.78 -10.28
N TYR A 203 12.99 -9.74 -11.08
CA TYR A 203 13.04 -9.89 -12.54
C TYR A 203 14.15 -10.85 -13.00
N GLU A 204 15.30 -10.85 -12.33
CA GLU A 204 16.41 -11.79 -12.62
C GLU A 204 16.02 -13.26 -12.45
N LYS A 205 15.23 -13.59 -11.42
CA LYS A 205 14.77 -14.96 -11.16
C LYS A 205 13.82 -15.48 -12.23
N ILE A 206 13.05 -14.58 -12.87
CA ILE A 206 12.09 -14.95 -13.90
C ILE A 206 12.79 -15.30 -15.22
N ILE A 207 13.93 -14.68 -15.53
CA ILE A 207 14.68 -14.88 -16.77
C ILE A 207 15.39 -16.25 -16.82
N ASN A 208 15.82 -16.78 -15.68
CA ASN A 208 16.61 -18.00 -15.60
C ASN A 208 15.78 -19.31 -15.65
N GLN A 209 14.45 -19.23 -15.86
CA GLN A 209 13.60 -20.42 -16.03
C GLN A 209 13.46 -20.82 -17.51
N GLY A 210 14.52 -21.40 -18.08
CA GLY A 210 14.48 -22.00 -19.42
C GLY A 210 13.60 -23.25 -19.45
N GLY A 211 12.65 -23.29 -20.38
CA GLY A 211 11.76 -24.42 -20.66
C GLY A 211 11.20 -24.32 -22.08
N ASN A 212 10.46 -25.35 -22.55
CA ASN A 212 9.72 -25.31 -23.81
C ASN A 212 8.63 -24.23 -23.78
N LEU A 213 8.89 -23.09 -24.43
CA LEU A 213 8.03 -21.91 -24.44
C LEU A 213 7.15 -21.91 -25.70
N SER A 214 5.88 -21.55 -25.54
CA SER A 214 4.99 -21.21 -26.66
C SER A 214 5.50 -19.96 -27.41
N ILE A 215 4.93 -19.69 -28.59
CA ILE A 215 5.30 -18.49 -29.40
C ILE A 215 5.08 -17.20 -28.60
N LEU A 216 3.99 -17.11 -27.85
CA LEU A 216 3.72 -15.94 -27.00
C LEU A 216 4.69 -15.80 -25.85
N GLU A 217 5.02 -16.92 -25.20
CA GLU A 217 6.03 -16.97 -24.14
C GLU A 217 7.42 -16.61 -24.62
N LYS A 218 7.81 -17.00 -25.86
CA LYS A 218 9.07 -16.57 -26.46
C LYS A 218 9.13 -15.05 -26.65
N LYS A 219 8.05 -14.43 -27.14
CA LYS A 219 7.97 -12.97 -27.25
C LYS A 219 8.08 -12.27 -25.90
N ASP A 220 7.42 -12.82 -24.89
CA ASP A 220 7.51 -12.30 -23.53
C ASP A 220 8.93 -12.44 -22.96
N TYR A 221 9.59 -13.57 -23.22
CA TYR A 221 10.96 -13.79 -22.81
C TYR A 221 11.93 -12.78 -23.45
N GLU A 222 11.80 -12.52 -24.76
CA GLU A 222 12.60 -11.52 -25.45
C GLU A 222 12.32 -10.11 -24.88
N ARG A 223 11.07 -9.78 -24.60
CA ARG A 223 10.70 -8.51 -23.96
C ARG A 223 11.30 -8.39 -22.57
N LYS A 224 11.27 -9.45 -21.76
CA LYS A 224 11.93 -9.50 -20.45
C LYS A 224 13.43 -9.25 -20.56
N ARG A 225 14.10 -9.92 -21.48
CA ARG A 225 15.54 -9.75 -21.71
C ARG A 225 15.88 -8.30 -22.05
N LEU A 226 15.15 -7.67 -22.96
CA LEU A 226 15.35 -6.26 -23.30
C LEU A 226 15.11 -5.32 -22.10
N GLN A 227 14.14 -5.62 -21.26
CA GLN A 227 13.90 -4.87 -20.04
C GLN A 227 15.06 -5.00 -19.04
N MET A 228 15.64 -6.20 -18.92
CA MET A 228 16.80 -6.45 -18.06
C MET A 228 18.07 -5.77 -18.57
N ASP A 229 18.28 -5.75 -19.89
CA ASP A 229 19.41 -5.04 -20.50
C ASP A 229 19.34 -3.53 -20.19
N LYS A 230 18.13 -2.94 -20.30
CA LYS A 230 17.90 -1.52 -19.92
C LYS A 230 18.18 -1.29 -18.44
N ALA A 231 17.69 -2.18 -17.57
CA ALA A 231 17.93 -2.10 -16.14
C ALA A 231 19.43 -2.24 -15.82
N GLY A 232 20.14 -3.19 -16.43
CA GLY A 232 21.58 -3.35 -16.28
C GLY A 232 22.38 -2.11 -16.73
N ASN A 233 21.93 -1.45 -17.81
CA ASN A 233 22.52 -0.17 -18.24
C ASN A 233 22.31 0.94 -17.21
N PHE A 234 21.11 1.03 -16.63
CA PHE A 234 20.81 1.99 -15.57
C PHE A 234 21.70 1.76 -14.34
N PHE A 235 21.82 0.51 -13.87
CA PHE A 235 22.67 0.16 -12.73
C PHE A 235 24.14 0.52 -12.99
N ARG A 236 24.66 0.23 -14.18
CA ARG A 236 26.04 0.62 -14.56
C ARG A 236 26.23 2.13 -14.59
N LYS A 237 25.25 2.87 -15.14
CA LYS A 237 25.30 4.34 -15.20
C LYS A 237 25.47 4.96 -13.82
N TYR A 238 24.79 4.42 -12.81
CA TYR A 238 24.78 4.95 -11.44
C TYR A 238 25.73 4.20 -10.49
N GLY A 239 26.54 3.24 -10.99
CA GLY A 239 27.47 2.45 -10.16
C GLY A 239 26.77 1.62 -9.08
N MET A 240 25.50 1.26 -9.29
CA MET A 240 24.69 0.55 -8.31
C MET A 240 24.91 -0.96 -8.38
N THR A 241 25.06 -1.59 -7.22
CA THR A 241 25.15 -3.06 -7.09
C THR A 241 23.83 -3.68 -6.60
N ASP A 242 22.97 -2.88 -5.98
CA ASP A 242 21.66 -3.28 -5.46
C ASP A 242 20.66 -2.11 -5.47
N MET A 243 19.48 -2.30 -4.89
CA MET A 243 18.39 -1.34 -4.88
C MET A 243 18.41 -0.37 -3.67
N THR A 244 19.43 -0.41 -2.84
CA THR A 244 19.44 0.30 -1.55
C THR A 244 19.30 1.81 -1.74
N GLU A 245 20.07 2.40 -2.66
CA GLU A 245 20.02 3.85 -2.91
C GLU A 245 18.68 4.29 -3.52
N LEU A 246 18.09 3.50 -4.40
CA LEU A 246 16.73 3.77 -4.91
C LEU A 246 15.68 3.65 -3.81
N LYS A 247 15.82 2.70 -2.89
CA LYS A 247 14.92 2.56 -1.73
C LYS A 247 15.01 3.78 -0.83
N LYS A 248 16.21 4.19 -0.44
CA LYS A 248 16.44 5.41 0.35
C LYS A 248 15.86 6.65 -0.34
N GLY A 249 16.17 6.82 -1.62
CA GLY A 249 15.66 7.91 -2.44
C GLY A 249 14.13 7.95 -2.48
N ALA A 250 13.46 6.80 -2.62
CA ALA A 250 12.00 6.71 -2.63
C ALA A 250 11.37 7.21 -1.33
N TYR A 251 11.97 6.92 -0.17
CA TYR A 251 11.51 7.46 1.12
C TYR A 251 11.84 8.95 1.25
N LEU A 252 13.05 9.38 0.89
CA LEU A 252 13.45 10.79 0.92
C LEU A 252 12.57 11.66 0.04
N TYR A 253 12.14 11.13 -1.11
CA TYR A 253 11.18 11.81 -1.98
C TYR A 253 9.90 12.18 -1.23
N ILE A 254 9.34 11.25 -0.46
CA ILE A 254 8.11 11.48 0.29
C ILE A 254 8.36 12.38 1.51
N LEU A 255 9.45 12.15 2.25
CA LEU A 255 9.83 12.95 3.42
C LEU A 255 10.12 14.42 3.07
N SER A 256 10.49 14.69 1.81
CA SER A 256 10.69 16.05 1.31
C SER A 256 9.40 16.84 1.15
N ASN A 257 8.25 16.14 1.05
CA ASN A 257 6.95 16.79 1.01
C ASN A 257 6.47 17.09 2.44
N LYS A 258 6.58 18.35 2.85
CA LYS A 258 6.26 18.81 4.22
C LYS A 258 4.78 18.70 4.60
N ASP A 259 3.90 18.44 3.63
CA ASP A 259 2.47 18.26 3.83
C ASP A 259 2.10 16.78 4.05
N VAL A 260 3.09 15.86 3.99
CA VAL A 260 2.95 14.47 4.43
C VAL A 260 3.14 14.39 5.95
N SER A 261 2.19 13.79 6.66
CA SER A 261 2.27 13.66 8.11
C SER A 261 3.15 12.49 8.56
N THR A 262 3.03 11.33 7.90
CA THR A 262 3.83 10.13 8.23
C THR A 262 3.85 9.12 7.09
N ILE A 263 4.94 8.35 7.02
CA ILE A 263 5.09 7.20 6.12
C ILE A 263 4.99 5.91 6.92
N CYS A 264 4.09 5.01 6.56
CA CYS A 264 3.99 3.70 7.21
C CYS A 264 5.04 2.73 6.67
N CYS A 265 6.08 2.47 7.45
CA CYS A 265 7.17 1.55 7.13
C CYS A 265 6.97 0.19 7.78
N ARG A 266 7.48 -0.87 7.12
CA ARG A 266 7.54 -2.22 7.68
C ARG A 266 8.95 -2.52 8.17
N PHE A 267 9.10 -2.69 9.47
CA PHE A 267 10.35 -3.05 10.10
C PHE A 267 10.39 -4.56 10.31
N LYS A 268 11.15 -5.28 9.48
CA LYS A 268 11.29 -6.75 9.55
C LYS A 268 12.41 -7.18 10.48
N ASN A 269 13.44 -6.36 10.58
CA ASN A 269 14.67 -6.62 11.32
C ASN A 269 15.30 -5.30 11.82
N PHE A 270 16.39 -5.40 12.58
CA PHE A 270 17.08 -4.22 13.13
C PHE A 270 17.73 -3.34 12.05
N SER A 271 18.19 -3.90 10.93
CA SER A 271 18.79 -3.09 9.85
C SER A 271 17.74 -2.22 9.13
N ASP A 272 16.47 -2.63 9.09
CA ASP A 272 15.39 -1.76 8.61
C ASP A 272 15.21 -0.53 9.52
N ILE A 273 15.44 -0.69 10.85
CA ILE A 273 15.37 0.44 11.79
C ILE A 273 16.46 1.44 11.46
N GLU A 274 17.70 0.98 11.36
CA GLU A 274 18.85 1.84 11.02
C GLU A 274 18.61 2.56 9.69
N MET A 275 18.14 1.84 8.67
CA MET A 275 17.88 2.40 7.34
C MET A 275 16.79 3.46 7.38
N TYR A 276 15.59 3.14 7.91
CA TYR A 276 14.45 4.06 7.79
C TYR A 276 14.58 5.23 8.78
N ILE A 277 14.95 4.97 10.04
CA ILE A 277 15.08 6.04 11.03
C ILE A 277 16.22 7.00 10.67
N GLY A 278 17.30 6.47 10.07
CA GLY A 278 18.39 7.31 9.56
C GLY A 278 17.98 8.29 8.45
N LEU A 279 16.81 8.11 7.84
CA LEU A 279 16.27 9.04 6.83
C LEU A 279 15.41 10.16 7.45
N SER A 280 14.95 10.00 8.69
CA SER A 280 14.14 11.00 9.38
C SER A 280 14.91 12.31 9.53
N GLY A 281 14.27 13.43 9.19
CA GLY A 281 14.90 14.76 9.23
C GLY A 281 15.94 15.03 8.14
N THR A 282 16.24 14.08 7.26
CA THR A 282 17.12 14.30 6.11
C THR A 282 16.33 14.84 4.91
N THR A 283 17.04 15.45 3.96
CA THR A 283 16.44 16.05 2.76
C THR A 283 16.88 15.31 1.50
N LEU A 284 16.01 15.28 0.51
CA LEU A 284 16.33 14.77 -0.83
C LEU A 284 17.33 15.71 -1.49
N ASP A 285 18.51 15.21 -1.81
CA ASP A 285 19.53 15.95 -2.55
C ASP A 285 19.33 15.86 -4.07
N ASN A 286 20.00 16.76 -4.81
CA ASN A 286 19.88 16.80 -6.27
C ASN A 286 20.35 15.52 -6.98
N PRO A 287 21.46 14.85 -6.59
CA PRO A 287 21.84 13.57 -7.17
C PRO A 287 20.78 12.48 -7.01
N THR A 288 20.21 12.35 -5.81
CA THR A 288 19.15 11.38 -5.54
C THR A 288 17.86 11.72 -6.29
N ALA A 289 17.48 12.99 -6.37
CA ALA A 289 16.34 13.42 -7.17
C ALA A 289 16.51 13.09 -8.65
N SER A 290 17.71 13.30 -9.20
CA SER A 290 18.06 12.97 -10.59
C SER A 290 18.02 11.44 -10.83
N LEU A 291 18.52 10.64 -9.87
CA LEU A 291 18.45 9.19 -9.92
C LEU A 291 17.00 8.70 -10.01
N LEU A 292 16.10 9.26 -9.19
CA LEU A 292 14.68 8.89 -9.17
C LEU A 292 13.96 9.30 -10.46
N SER A 293 14.24 10.50 -10.99
CA SER A 293 13.66 10.99 -12.25
C SER A 293 14.10 10.11 -13.41
N ASP A 294 15.39 9.81 -13.52
CA ASP A 294 15.91 8.95 -14.59
C ASP A 294 15.36 7.50 -14.47
N PHE A 295 15.21 6.96 -13.26
CA PHE A 295 14.55 5.67 -13.06
C PHE A 295 13.09 5.71 -13.54
N ARG A 296 12.34 6.75 -13.17
CA ARG A 296 10.94 6.92 -13.59
C ARG A 296 10.83 6.95 -15.12
N GLU A 297 11.71 7.69 -15.80
CA GLU A 297 11.69 7.86 -17.25
C GLU A 297 12.18 6.60 -17.99
N SER A 298 13.28 6.01 -17.55
CA SER A 298 13.93 4.91 -18.26
C SER A 298 13.43 3.53 -17.87
N LEU A 299 12.97 3.32 -16.63
CA LEU A 299 12.57 2.03 -16.06
C LEU A 299 11.17 2.00 -15.45
N GLY A 300 10.47 3.13 -15.43
CA GLY A 300 9.13 3.23 -14.84
C GLY A 300 8.12 2.24 -15.44
N PHE A 301 8.32 1.82 -16.69
CA PHE A 301 7.49 0.80 -17.37
C PHE A 301 7.58 -0.61 -16.75
N LEU A 302 8.53 -0.87 -15.86
CA LEU A 302 8.64 -2.15 -15.14
C LEU A 302 7.54 -2.32 -14.08
N ASN A 303 6.92 -1.23 -13.65
CA ASN A 303 6.00 -1.23 -12.51
C ASN A 303 4.62 -0.70 -12.90
N CYS A 304 3.57 -1.44 -12.57
CA CYS A 304 2.20 -0.94 -12.63
C CYS A 304 2.00 0.12 -11.53
N ARG A 305 1.30 1.22 -11.85
CA ARG A 305 0.97 2.27 -10.89
C ARG A 305 -0.14 1.81 -9.96
N ILE A 306 0.07 1.91 -8.66
CA ILE A 306 -0.90 1.42 -7.66
C ILE A 306 -2.12 2.34 -7.67
N GLY A 307 -3.29 1.73 -7.77
CA GLY A 307 -4.56 2.45 -7.89
C GLY A 307 -4.96 2.84 -9.31
N CYS A 308 -4.07 2.68 -10.31
CA CYS A 308 -4.38 2.92 -11.72
C CYS A 308 -5.25 1.79 -12.28
N ASN A 309 -6.39 2.13 -12.88
CA ASN A 309 -7.33 1.19 -13.50
C ASN A 309 -7.63 1.50 -14.97
N ILE A 310 -6.86 2.38 -15.61
CA ILE A 310 -7.10 2.87 -16.98
C ILE A 310 -7.23 1.74 -18.00
N CYS A 311 -6.42 0.69 -17.87
CA CYS A 311 -6.41 -0.43 -18.82
C CYS A 311 -7.50 -1.49 -18.55
N GLU A 312 -8.10 -1.53 -17.36
CA GLU A 312 -9.01 -2.59 -16.92
C GLU A 312 -10.29 -2.67 -17.75
N GLN A 313 -10.86 -1.53 -18.13
CA GLN A 313 -12.06 -1.43 -18.97
C GLN A 313 -11.87 -2.07 -20.34
N ASN A 314 -10.64 -2.25 -20.80
CA ASN A 314 -10.31 -2.85 -22.09
C ASN A 314 -9.95 -4.36 -21.96
N CYS A 315 -10.06 -4.92 -20.77
CA CYS A 315 -9.81 -6.33 -20.55
C CYS A 315 -11.03 -7.17 -20.93
N PRO A 316 -10.95 -8.06 -21.95
CA PRO A 316 -12.10 -8.87 -22.36
C PRO A 316 -12.56 -9.87 -21.28
N GLY A 317 -11.69 -10.21 -20.34
CA GLY A 317 -12.00 -11.06 -19.19
C GLY A 317 -12.38 -10.28 -17.94
N HIS A 318 -12.57 -8.97 -18.06
CA HIS A 318 -12.94 -8.10 -16.93
C HIS A 318 -12.08 -8.31 -15.68
N LEU A 319 -10.74 -8.45 -15.88
CA LEU A 319 -9.82 -8.69 -14.77
C LEU A 319 -9.51 -7.43 -13.98
N PRO A 320 -9.38 -7.54 -12.65
CA PRO A 320 -8.86 -6.49 -11.79
C PRO A 320 -7.35 -6.40 -11.91
N VAL A 321 -6.86 -5.90 -13.03
CA VAL A 321 -5.44 -5.90 -13.39
C VAL A 321 -4.59 -5.30 -12.28
N ASN A 322 -4.96 -4.11 -11.81
CA ASN A 322 -4.20 -3.42 -10.76
C ASN A 322 -4.19 -4.20 -9.44
N THR A 323 -5.32 -4.79 -9.07
CA THR A 323 -5.45 -5.60 -7.86
C THR A 323 -4.59 -6.86 -7.92
N ILE A 324 -4.62 -7.59 -9.05
CA ILE A 324 -3.78 -8.79 -9.24
C ILE A 324 -2.29 -8.42 -9.17
N LEU A 325 -1.88 -7.35 -9.84
CA LEU A 325 -0.50 -6.88 -9.83
C LEU A 325 -0.07 -6.36 -8.45
N ARG A 326 -1.00 -5.80 -7.68
CA ARG A 326 -0.77 -5.44 -6.27
C ARG A 326 -0.54 -6.67 -5.39
N TYR A 327 -1.31 -7.76 -5.57
CA TYR A 327 -1.07 -9.02 -4.85
C TYR A 327 0.26 -9.65 -5.27
N TYR A 328 0.59 -9.56 -6.56
CA TYR A 328 1.88 -9.98 -7.06
C TYR A 328 3.03 -9.18 -6.42
N TYR A 329 2.87 -7.86 -6.30
CA TYR A 329 3.79 -7.01 -5.56
C TYR A 329 3.95 -7.45 -4.09
N TYR A 330 2.86 -7.76 -3.37
CA TYR A 330 2.96 -8.24 -1.99
C TYR A 330 3.75 -9.53 -1.88
N SER A 331 3.53 -10.45 -2.79
CA SER A 331 4.28 -11.69 -2.84
C SER A 331 5.75 -11.47 -3.14
N GLN A 332 6.07 -10.69 -4.15
CA GLN A 332 7.44 -10.50 -4.63
C GLN A 332 8.27 -9.59 -3.72
N ALA A 333 7.72 -8.43 -3.38
CA ALA A 333 8.42 -7.40 -2.63
C ALA A 333 8.37 -7.62 -1.12
N LEU A 334 7.20 -8.03 -0.60
CA LEU A 334 6.97 -8.17 0.83
C LEU A 334 7.15 -9.62 1.31
N LYS A 335 7.35 -10.58 0.37
CA LYS A 335 7.49 -12.01 0.63
C LYS A 335 6.25 -12.63 1.31
N GLU A 336 5.07 -12.05 1.05
CA GLU A 336 3.79 -12.48 1.58
C GLU A 336 3.10 -13.48 0.64
N ASN A 337 3.75 -14.60 0.34
CA ASN A 337 3.28 -15.55 -0.67
C ASN A 337 1.93 -16.18 -0.32
N GLU A 338 1.76 -16.63 0.92
CA GLU A 338 0.54 -17.33 1.36
C GLU A 338 -0.68 -16.40 1.39
N SER A 339 -0.56 -15.24 2.02
CA SER A 339 -1.63 -14.24 2.09
C SER A 339 -1.99 -13.69 0.71
N SER A 340 -1.00 -13.45 -0.15
CA SER A 340 -1.20 -13.00 -1.54
C SER A 340 -1.93 -14.06 -2.37
N SER A 341 -1.57 -15.33 -2.22
CA SER A 341 -2.24 -16.44 -2.89
C SER A 341 -3.69 -16.60 -2.41
N ALA A 342 -3.94 -16.42 -1.12
CA ALA A 342 -5.31 -16.45 -0.57
C ALA A 342 -6.17 -15.31 -1.12
N LEU A 343 -5.63 -14.08 -1.17
CA LEU A 343 -6.29 -12.92 -1.78
C LEU A 343 -6.59 -13.14 -3.26
N TYR A 344 -5.65 -13.71 -4.02
CA TYR A 344 -5.83 -14.03 -5.43
C TYR A 344 -6.91 -15.09 -5.65
N ARG A 345 -6.94 -16.16 -4.85
CA ARG A 345 -7.99 -17.17 -4.91
C ARG A 345 -9.37 -16.60 -4.62
N GLY A 346 -9.45 -15.60 -3.73
CA GLY A 346 -10.68 -14.90 -3.39
C GLY A 346 -11.29 -14.06 -4.53
N LEU A 347 -10.57 -13.87 -5.65
CA LEU A 347 -11.08 -13.16 -6.84
C LEU A 347 -12.12 -13.99 -7.64
N GLY A 348 -12.41 -15.23 -7.26
CA GLY A 348 -13.38 -16.07 -7.95
C GLY A 348 -12.98 -16.31 -9.42
N ASP A 349 -13.87 -15.96 -10.34
CA ASP A 349 -13.68 -16.13 -11.79
C ASP A 349 -12.83 -15.01 -12.43
N HIS A 350 -12.45 -13.97 -11.67
CA HIS A 350 -11.63 -12.84 -12.14
C HIS A 350 -10.13 -13.13 -12.02
N LYS A 351 -9.66 -14.30 -12.45
CA LYS A 351 -8.26 -14.71 -12.39
C LYS A 351 -7.57 -14.57 -13.74
N ALA A 352 -6.26 -14.46 -13.70
CA ALA A 352 -5.44 -14.17 -14.87
C ALA A 352 -5.07 -15.42 -15.73
N ASP A 353 -5.80 -16.52 -15.62
CA ASP A 353 -5.64 -17.73 -16.44
C ASP A 353 -5.80 -17.44 -17.94
N ILE A 354 -6.79 -16.61 -18.29
CA ILE A 354 -7.07 -16.20 -19.69
C ILE A 354 -5.90 -15.41 -20.31
N CYS A 355 -5.02 -14.81 -19.50
CA CYS A 355 -3.93 -13.97 -19.98
C CYS A 355 -2.90 -14.75 -20.81
N THR A 356 -2.76 -16.06 -20.59
CA THR A 356 -1.82 -16.94 -21.31
C THR A 356 -2.06 -16.90 -22.83
N ASN A 357 -3.32 -16.82 -23.27
CA ASN A 357 -3.70 -16.77 -24.69
C ASN A 357 -4.22 -15.41 -25.15
N CYS A 358 -4.19 -14.40 -24.28
CA CYS A 358 -4.71 -13.07 -24.56
C CYS A 358 -3.76 -12.25 -25.47
N GLN A 359 -4.33 -11.40 -26.33
CA GLN A 359 -3.59 -10.49 -27.20
C GLN A 359 -3.07 -9.21 -26.51
N GLY A 360 -3.19 -9.11 -25.17
CA GLY A 360 -2.69 -7.99 -24.39
C GLY A 360 -3.48 -6.68 -24.62
N HIS A 361 -4.79 -6.75 -24.65
CA HIS A 361 -5.65 -5.57 -24.85
C HIS A 361 -5.40 -4.47 -23.79
N CYS A 362 -5.15 -4.85 -22.54
CA CYS A 362 -4.78 -3.95 -21.47
C CYS A 362 -3.45 -3.20 -21.72
N GLU A 363 -2.45 -3.88 -22.33
CA GLU A 363 -1.14 -3.26 -22.63
C GLU A 363 -1.25 -2.13 -23.64
N LYS A 364 -2.14 -2.27 -24.66
CA LYS A 364 -2.38 -1.24 -25.69
C LYS A 364 -2.95 0.05 -25.10
N LYS A 365 -3.55 -0.02 -23.92
CA LYS A 365 -4.19 1.11 -23.23
C LYS A 365 -3.39 1.59 -22.02
N CYS A 366 -2.27 0.93 -21.72
CA CYS A 366 -1.43 1.33 -20.60
C CYS A 366 -0.60 2.59 -20.95
N PRO A 367 -0.83 3.73 -20.29
CA PRO A 367 -0.06 4.95 -20.56
C PRO A 367 1.41 4.82 -20.14
N HIS A 368 1.74 3.82 -19.32
CA HIS A 368 3.08 3.60 -18.78
C HIS A 368 3.84 2.47 -19.50
N ASN A 369 3.31 1.93 -20.59
CA ASN A 369 3.93 0.84 -21.38
C ASN A 369 4.32 -0.42 -20.56
N VAL A 370 3.57 -0.71 -19.49
CA VAL A 370 3.82 -1.88 -18.63
C VAL A 370 3.52 -3.17 -19.39
N ALA A 371 4.37 -4.18 -19.23
CA ALA A 371 4.17 -5.52 -19.78
C ALA A 371 3.12 -6.29 -18.96
N ILE A 372 1.87 -5.80 -18.97
CA ILE A 372 0.81 -6.23 -18.06
C ILE A 372 0.48 -7.71 -18.22
N ARG A 373 0.30 -8.19 -19.47
CA ARG A 373 -0.03 -9.58 -19.75
C ARG A 373 1.03 -10.53 -19.15
N LEU A 374 2.30 -10.19 -19.33
CA LEU A 374 3.41 -10.93 -18.80
C LEU A 374 3.36 -11.02 -17.27
N LEU A 375 3.18 -9.89 -16.60
CA LEU A 375 3.10 -9.83 -15.13
C LEU A 375 1.89 -10.60 -14.60
N LEU A 376 0.73 -10.51 -15.28
CA LEU A 376 -0.48 -11.25 -14.91
C LEU A 376 -0.30 -12.77 -15.09
N THR A 377 0.36 -13.20 -16.17
CA THR A 377 0.67 -14.61 -16.40
C THR A 377 1.61 -15.16 -15.33
N ASP A 378 2.63 -14.39 -14.95
CA ASP A 378 3.55 -14.77 -13.89
C ASP A 378 2.85 -14.83 -12.52
N ALA A 379 2.00 -13.85 -12.21
CA ALA A 379 1.19 -13.84 -11.01
C ALA A 379 0.27 -15.08 -10.93
N HIS A 380 -0.41 -15.39 -12.03
CA HIS A 380 -1.27 -16.57 -12.10
C HIS A 380 -0.51 -17.87 -11.86
N ARG A 381 0.65 -18.06 -12.55
CA ARG A 381 1.49 -19.25 -12.35
C ARG A 381 1.95 -19.40 -10.91
N GLN A 382 2.31 -18.30 -10.26
CA GLN A 382 2.79 -18.33 -8.88
C GLN A 382 1.65 -18.70 -7.92
N PHE A 383 0.52 -18.03 -8.04
CA PHE A 383 -0.60 -18.19 -7.11
C PHE A 383 -1.39 -19.48 -7.32
N SER A 384 -1.33 -20.08 -8.52
CA SER A 384 -1.98 -21.37 -8.80
C SER A 384 -1.15 -22.58 -8.37
N LYS A 385 0.16 -22.42 -8.09
CA LYS A 385 1.05 -23.50 -7.62
C LYS A 385 1.03 -23.70 -6.10
N THR A 386 0.44 -22.77 -5.36
CA THR A 386 0.41 -22.82 -3.90
C THR A 386 -0.90 -23.52 -3.50
N THR A 387 -0.95 -24.86 -3.61
CA THR A 387 -1.94 -25.77 -3.04
C THR A 387 -1.40 -26.37 -1.76
#